data_884bb8bcf8f1b7fd66f7a215482b137e
#
_entry.id   884bb8bcf8f1b7fd66f7a215482b137e
#
_cell.length_a   1.000
_cell.length_b   1.000
_cell.length_c   1.000
_cell.angle_alpha   90.00
_cell.angle_beta   90.00
_cell.angle_gamma   90.00
#
_symmetry.space_group_name_H-M   'P 1'
#
loop_
_entity.id
_entity.type
_entity.pdbx_description
1 polymer ?
#
loop_
_entity_poly.entity_id
_entity_poly.type
_entity_poly.pdbx_seq_one_letter_code
_entity_poly.pdbx_strand_id
1 'polypeptide(L)'
;MSWFKALSLLLPLIVAGCGDFKVRTLSGGEFDQIASIQVAGSSGRIGQIYTRQLKDQLMIDPGITPTHRLESKLSVSSASTLSVVGSSSNLKKMTMSASFTLTNLTTSKVELTESISTKATLGAISSYYGKDISESQGQERLAKLLADRVANRMQLFFIAR
;
A
#
# COMPACT_ATOMS: atom_id res chain seq x y z
N MET A 1 54.48 9.51 25.70
CA MET A 1 53.75 8.22 25.81
C MET A 1 52.39 8.36 26.52
N SER A 2 51.76 9.51 26.59
CA SER A 2 50.46 9.73 27.25
C SER A 2 49.26 9.87 26.27
N TRP A 3 49.53 10.09 25.00
CA TRP A 3 48.50 10.39 24.02
C TRP A 3 47.71 9.10 23.55
N PHE A 4 48.38 7.95 23.60
CA PHE A 4 47.73 6.65 23.28
C PHE A 4 46.71 6.21 24.34
N LYS A 5 46.86 6.64 25.58
CA LYS A 5 45.90 6.28 26.66
C LYS A 5 44.61 7.11 26.58
N ALA A 6 44.65 8.34 26.06
CA ALA A 6 43.48 9.17 25.87
C ALA A 6 42.61 8.72 24.69
N LEU A 7 43.23 8.16 23.65
CA LEU A 7 42.52 7.64 22.47
C LEU A 7 41.77 6.33 22.76
N SER A 8 42.29 5.52 23.69
CA SER A 8 41.67 4.26 24.10
C SER A 8 40.41 4.41 24.94
N LEU A 9 40.24 5.58 25.60
CA LEU A 9 39.08 5.88 26.46
C LEU A 9 37.89 6.44 25.67
N LEU A 10 38.13 6.94 24.44
CA LEU A 10 37.10 7.54 23.60
C LEU A 10 36.35 6.50 22.75
N LEU A 11 36.92 5.32 22.57
CA LEU A 11 36.34 4.26 21.71
C LEU A 11 35.05 3.61 22.25
N PRO A 12 34.86 3.40 23.58
CA PRO A 12 33.63 2.79 24.08
C PRO A 12 32.41 3.72 24.11
N LEU A 13 32.58 5.03 23.90
CA LEU A 13 31.46 5.97 23.95
C LEU A 13 30.60 5.99 22.68
N ILE A 14 31.10 5.43 21.57
CA ILE A 14 30.41 5.43 20.26
C ILE A 14 29.44 4.24 20.14
N VAL A 15 29.56 3.21 20.97
CA VAL A 15 28.75 1.99 20.89
C VAL A 15 27.43 2.10 21.69
N ALA A 16 27.29 3.09 22.57
CA ALA A 16 26.09 3.27 23.41
C ALA A 16 24.90 3.96 22.70
N GLY A 17 25.03 4.32 21.42
CA GLY A 17 24.02 5.05 20.65
C GLY A 17 23.07 4.21 19.81
N CYS A 18 23.12 2.88 19.82
CA CYS A 18 22.09 2.03 19.23
C CYS A 18 20.89 1.98 20.17
N GLY A 19 20.06 3.03 20.10
CA GLY A 19 18.78 3.07 20.76
C GLY A 19 17.94 1.84 20.43
N ASP A 20 17.15 1.38 21.37
CA ASP A 20 16.20 0.27 21.31
C ASP A 20 15.39 0.28 20.00
N PHE A 21 15.94 -0.28 18.94
CA PHE A 21 15.18 -0.58 17.74
C PHE A 21 14.31 -1.82 18.04
N LYS A 22 13.14 -1.58 18.64
CA LYS A 22 12.13 -2.63 18.83
C LYS A 22 11.50 -2.95 17.48
N VAL A 23 11.97 -4.02 16.85
CA VAL A 23 11.23 -4.63 15.74
C VAL A 23 9.94 -5.21 16.32
N ARG A 24 8.84 -4.54 16.13
CA ARG A 24 7.52 -5.08 16.42
C ARG A 24 7.17 -6.03 15.25
N THR A 25 7.27 -7.31 15.50
CA THR A 25 6.76 -8.35 14.61
C THR A 25 5.29 -8.61 14.95
N LEU A 26 4.49 -8.95 13.95
CA LEU A 26 3.12 -9.42 14.16
C LEU A 26 3.15 -10.62 15.11
N SER A 27 2.47 -10.52 16.25
CA SER A 27 2.22 -11.64 17.14
C SER A 27 1.07 -12.50 16.59
N GLY A 28 0.93 -13.75 17.05
CA GLY A 28 -0.14 -14.64 16.56
C GLY A 28 -1.53 -14.03 16.66
N GLY A 29 -1.84 -13.29 17.72
CA GLY A 29 -3.16 -12.65 17.89
C GLY A 29 -3.46 -11.51 16.93
N GLU A 30 -2.45 -10.74 16.54
CA GLU A 30 -2.60 -9.66 15.54
C GLU A 30 -2.77 -10.25 14.14
N PHE A 31 -2.08 -11.35 13.86
CA PHE A 31 -2.20 -12.08 12.61
C PHE A 31 -3.62 -12.64 12.43
N ASP A 32 -4.19 -13.25 13.46
CA ASP A 32 -5.55 -13.80 13.44
C ASP A 32 -6.60 -12.69 13.21
N GLN A 33 -6.40 -11.51 13.78
CA GLN A 33 -7.29 -10.35 13.53
C GLN A 33 -7.23 -9.89 12.08
N ILE A 34 -6.05 -9.86 11.46
CA ILE A 34 -5.88 -9.50 10.04
C ILE A 34 -6.51 -10.58 9.14
N ALA A 35 -6.28 -11.86 9.44
CA ALA A 35 -6.85 -12.98 8.69
C ALA A 35 -8.39 -13.03 8.77
N SER A 36 -8.99 -12.46 9.84
CA SER A 36 -10.44 -12.37 10.04
C SER A 36 -11.10 -11.12 9.41
N ILE A 37 -10.38 -10.35 8.58
CA ILE A 37 -10.94 -9.18 7.89
C ILE A 37 -11.80 -9.63 6.70
N GLN A 38 -13.08 -9.27 6.69
CA GLN A 38 -13.93 -9.40 5.52
C GLN A 38 -13.66 -8.25 4.55
N VAL A 39 -13.03 -8.51 3.41
CA VAL A 39 -12.85 -7.52 2.35
C VAL A 39 -14.07 -7.48 1.45
N ALA A 40 -14.75 -6.34 1.42
CA ALA A 40 -15.86 -6.09 0.49
C ALA A 40 -15.34 -5.99 -0.95
N GLY A 41 -16.06 -6.59 -1.90
CA GLY A 41 -15.70 -6.54 -3.31
C GLY A 41 -15.85 -5.13 -3.88
N SER A 42 -14.88 -4.69 -4.65
CA SER A 42 -14.97 -3.46 -5.44
C SER A 42 -15.47 -3.77 -6.85
N SER A 43 -16.27 -2.87 -7.43
CA SER A 43 -16.90 -3.06 -8.73
C SER A 43 -15.92 -2.96 -9.90
N GLY A 44 -16.23 -3.64 -11.00
CA GLY A 44 -15.45 -3.64 -12.24
C GLY A 44 -14.18 -4.48 -12.21
N ARG A 45 -13.54 -4.65 -13.39
CA ARG A 45 -12.34 -5.50 -13.54
C ARG A 45 -11.19 -5.04 -12.63
N ILE A 46 -10.93 -3.75 -12.60
CA ILE A 46 -9.85 -3.18 -11.77
C ILE A 46 -10.14 -3.38 -10.28
N GLY A 47 -11.41 -3.21 -9.86
CA GLY A 47 -11.86 -3.49 -8.51
C GLY A 47 -11.68 -4.96 -8.11
N GLN A 48 -11.93 -5.90 -9.02
CA GLN A 48 -11.70 -7.33 -8.78
C GLN A 48 -10.22 -7.65 -8.62
N ILE A 49 -9.35 -7.07 -9.47
CA ILE A 49 -7.89 -7.24 -9.37
C ILE A 49 -7.38 -6.70 -8.03
N TYR A 50 -7.80 -5.49 -7.66
CA TYR A 50 -7.48 -4.87 -6.37
C TYR A 50 -7.94 -5.74 -5.20
N THR A 51 -9.20 -6.18 -5.19
CA THR A 51 -9.78 -6.98 -4.09
C THR A 51 -9.07 -8.32 -3.95
N ARG A 52 -8.73 -9.00 -5.05
CA ARG A 52 -7.98 -10.26 -5.02
C ARG A 52 -6.59 -10.05 -4.41
N GLN A 53 -5.84 -9.08 -4.95
CA GLN A 53 -4.50 -8.76 -4.43
C GLN A 53 -4.53 -8.39 -2.95
N LEU A 54 -5.54 -7.61 -2.52
CA LEU A 54 -5.69 -7.20 -1.12
C LEU A 54 -5.96 -8.40 -0.21
N LYS A 55 -6.82 -9.34 -0.62
CA LYS A 55 -7.10 -10.57 0.12
C LYS A 55 -5.86 -11.44 0.24
N ASP A 56 -5.10 -11.58 -0.85
CA ASP A 56 -3.86 -12.38 -0.88
C ASP A 56 -2.80 -11.76 0.07
N GLN A 57 -2.64 -10.44 0.08
CA GLN A 57 -1.68 -9.73 0.94
C GLN A 57 -2.07 -9.74 2.43
N LEU A 58 -3.36 -9.74 2.73
CA LEU A 58 -3.86 -9.84 4.11
C LEU A 58 -3.93 -11.29 4.60
N MET A 59 -3.65 -12.28 3.73
CA MET A 59 -3.73 -13.71 4.05
C MET A 59 -5.08 -14.09 4.67
N ILE A 60 -6.18 -13.59 4.09
CA ILE A 60 -7.52 -13.78 4.63
C ILE A 60 -7.90 -15.26 4.60
N ASP A 61 -8.28 -15.80 5.76
CA ASP A 61 -8.77 -17.16 5.89
C ASP A 61 -10.30 -17.18 5.85
N PRO A 62 -10.90 -17.78 4.82
CA PRO A 62 -12.36 -17.88 4.72
C PRO A 62 -12.99 -18.78 5.79
N GLY A 63 -12.21 -19.58 6.51
CA GLY A 63 -12.67 -20.45 7.60
C GLY A 63 -12.83 -19.69 8.93
N ILE A 64 -12.29 -18.49 9.05
CA ILE A 64 -12.36 -17.69 10.27
C ILE A 64 -13.60 -16.77 10.23
N THR A 65 -14.34 -16.71 11.33
CA THR A 65 -15.47 -15.78 11.46
C THR A 65 -14.96 -14.33 11.40
N PRO A 66 -15.48 -13.50 10.46
CA PRO A 66 -15.02 -12.13 10.31
C PRO A 66 -15.30 -11.28 11.53
N THR A 67 -14.28 -10.60 12.05
CA THR A 67 -14.38 -9.63 13.14
C THR A 67 -14.41 -8.18 12.65
N HIS A 68 -13.86 -7.93 11.48
CA HIS A 68 -13.78 -6.61 10.87
C HIS A 68 -14.23 -6.66 9.41
N ARG A 69 -14.72 -5.53 8.92
CA ARG A 69 -15.10 -5.34 7.51
C ARG A 69 -14.32 -4.18 6.92
N LEU A 70 -13.61 -4.45 5.83
CA LEU A 70 -12.87 -3.46 5.07
C LEU A 70 -13.61 -3.17 3.76
N GLU A 71 -14.09 -1.94 3.62
CA GLU A 71 -14.72 -1.44 2.40
C GLU A 71 -13.79 -0.47 1.71
N SER A 72 -13.65 -0.59 0.39
CA SER A 72 -12.76 0.27 -0.40
C SER A 72 -13.49 0.82 -1.63
N LYS A 73 -13.34 2.13 -1.87
CA LYS A 73 -13.82 2.83 -3.06
C LYS A 73 -12.63 3.29 -3.89
N LEU A 74 -12.54 2.80 -5.13
CA LEU A 74 -11.45 3.13 -6.03
C LEU A 74 -11.83 4.31 -6.92
N SER A 75 -10.87 5.17 -7.22
CA SER A 75 -10.97 6.19 -8.25
C SER A 75 -9.71 6.23 -9.11
N VAL A 76 -9.88 6.45 -10.40
CA VAL A 76 -8.78 6.56 -11.38
C VAL A 76 -8.89 7.90 -12.08
N SER A 77 -7.79 8.62 -12.15
CA SER A 77 -7.67 9.85 -12.93
C SER A 77 -6.43 9.81 -13.80
N SER A 78 -6.48 10.42 -14.96
CA SER A 78 -5.34 10.53 -15.85
C SER A 78 -5.22 11.95 -16.39
N ALA A 79 -3.98 12.45 -16.51
CA ALA A 79 -3.67 13.76 -17.05
C ALA A 79 -2.47 13.65 -18.01
N SER A 80 -2.52 14.36 -19.12
CA SER A 80 -1.35 14.58 -19.97
C SER A 80 -0.38 15.51 -19.25
N THR A 81 0.90 15.14 -19.17
CA THR A 81 1.90 15.91 -18.42
C THR A 81 2.86 16.70 -19.30
N LEU A 82 3.05 16.32 -20.56
CA LEU A 82 3.92 17.01 -21.52
C LEU A 82 3.42 16.79 -22.94
N SER A 83 3.23 17.88 -23.67
CA SER A 83 3.26 17.88 -25.14
C SER A 83 4.59 18.52 -25.55
N VAL A 84 5.48 17.74 -26.16
CA VAL A 84 6.68 18.29 -26.78
C VAL A 84 6.26 18.91 -28.10
N VAL A 85 6.51 20.22 -28.28
CA VAL A 85 6.21 20.92 -29.51
C VAL A 85 6.93 20.23 -30.66
N GLY A 86 6.18 19.74 -31.66
CA GLY A 86 6.73 19.03 -32.82
C GLY A 86 6.80 17.50 -32.69
N SER A 87 6.41 16.90 -31.58
CA SER A 87 6.25 15.44 -31.43
C SER A 87 4.84 15.08 -30.99
N SER A 88 4.27 13.99 -31.57
CA SER A 88 2.98 13.42 -31.13
C SER A 88 3.07 12.65 -29.78
N SER A 89 4.13 12.87 -29.05
CA SER A 89 4.53 12.13 -27.87
C SER A 89 4.02 12.80 -26.59
N ASN A 90 2.86 12.35 -26.09
CA ASN A 90 2.31 12.84 -24.84
C ASN A 90 2.56 11.81 -23.71
N LEU A 91 3.32 12.20 -22.69
CA LEU A 91 3.40 11.43 -21.45
C LEU A 91 2.07 11.57 -20.69
N LYS A 92 1.51 10.45 -20.27
CA LYS A 92 0.26 10.39 -19.51
C LYS A 92 0.56 9.99 -18.08
N LYS A 93 0.21 10.85 -17.13
CA LYS A 93 0.25 10.53 -15.70
C LYS A 93 -1.08 9.96 -15.28
N MET A 94 -1.05 8.76 -14.73
CA MET A 94 -2.22 8.10 -14.17
C MET A 94 -2.10 8.07 -12.65
N THR A 95 -3.18 8.43 -11.96
CA THR A 95 -3.28 8.38 -10.49
C THR A 95 -4.45 7.47 -10.13
N MET A 96 -4.22 6.52 -9.24
CA MET A 96 -5.28 5.69 -8.67
C MET A 96 -5.31 5.89 -7.15
N SER A 97 -6.51 6.08 -6.60
CA SER A 97 -6.72 6.28 -5.17
C SER A 97 -7.74 5.27 -4.65
N ALA A 98 -7.54 4.81 -3.43
CA ALA A 98 -8.48 4.03 -2.65
C ALA A 98 -8.85 4.81 -1.38
N SER A 99 -10.12 5.13 -1.23
CA SER A 99 -10.68 5.55 0.06
C SER A 99 -11.26 4.32 0.73
N PHE A 100 -10.84 4.01 1.95
CA PHE A 100 -11.24 2.78 2.63
C PHE A 100 -11.64 3.04 4.07
N THR A 101 -12.53 2.19 4.55
CA THR A 101 -13.09 2.24 5.90
C THR A 101 -13.03 0.85 6.52
N LEU A 102 -12.45 0.76 7.71
CA LEU A 102 -12.43 -0.45 8.53
C LEU A 102 -13.48 -0.31 9.62
N THR A 103 -14.43 -1.23 9.64
CA THR A 103 -15.51 -1.29 10.62
C THR A 103 -15.38 -2.56 11.45
N ASN A 104 -15.42 -2.43 12.76
CA ASN A 104 -15.50 -3.58 13.68
C ASN A 104 -16.93 -4.12 13.66
N LEU A 105 -17.11 -5.39 13.32
CA LEU A 105 -18.42 -6.03 13.18
C LEU A 105 -19.11 -6.32 14.53
N THR A 106 -18.32 -6.47 15.59
CA THR A 106 -18.85 -6.74 16.93
C THR A 106 -19.43 -5.49 17.58
N THR A 107 -18.74 -4.35 17.42
CA THR A 107 -19.16 -3.07 18.03
C THR A 107 -19.88 -2.15 17.06
N SER A 108 -19.90 -2.49 15.76
CA SER A 108 -20.42 -1.64 14.66
C SER A 108 -19.76 -0.26 14.58
N LYS A 109 -18.54 -0.12 15.13
CA LYS A 109 -17.78 1.14 15.10
C LYS A 109 -16.82 1.18 13.93
N VAL A 110 -16.74 2.34 13.29
CA VAL A 110 -15.67 2.65 12.34
C VAL A 110 -14.40 2.92 13.13
N GLU A 111 -13.37 2.15 12.88
CA GLU A 111 -12.08 2.24 13.57
C GLU A 111 -11.02 2.97 12.75
N LEU A 112 -11.12 2.93 11.42
CA LEU A 112 -10.20 3.60 10.53
C LEU A 112 -10.93 4.08 9.28
N THR A 113 -10.66 5.32 8.85
CA THR A 113 -11.06 5.86 7.55
C THR A 113 -9.90 6.63 6.97
N GLU A 114 -9.39 6.19 5.83
CA GLU A 114 -8.23 6.79 5.20
C GLU A 114 -8.33 6.73 3.67
N SER A 115 -7.44 7.48 3.00
CA SER A 115 -7.29 7.45 1.55
C SER A 115 -5.82 7.36 1.17
N ILE A 116 -5.50 6.41 0.32
CA ILE A 116 -4.14 6.19 -0.21
C ILE A 116 -4.18 6.35 -1.73
N SER A 117 -3.13 6.95 -2.29
CA SER A 117 -3.00 7.09 -3.75
C SER A 117 -1.67 6.55 -4.26
N THR A 118 -1.70 6.06 -5.50
CA THR A 118 -0.53 5.64 -6.27
C THR A 118 -0.51 6.35 -7.62
N LYS A 119 0.67 6.54 -8.17
CA LYS A 119 0.84 7.23 -9.46
C LYS A 119 1.77 6.43 -10.37
N ALA A 120 1.48 6.44 -11.67
CA ALA A 120 2.36 5.92 -12.69
C ALA A 120 2.40 6.89 -13.87
N THR A 121 3.55 6.96 -14.55
CA THR A 121 3.69 7.66 -15.81
C THR A 121 3.72 6.63 -16.93
N LEU A 122 2.84 6.76 -17.89
CA LEU A 122 2.79 5.92 -19.08
C LEU A 122 3.59 6.59 -20.18
N GLY A 123 4.41 5.78 -20.87
CA GLY A 123 5.18 6.25 -22.04
C GLY A 123 4.28 6.69 -23.16
N ALA A 124 4.82 7.56 -24.00
CA ALA A 124 4.15 7.99 -25.22
C ALA A 124 4.12 6.85 -26.23
N ILE A 125 2.93 6.41 -26.60
CA ILE A 125 2.70 5.41 -27.64
C ILE A 125 1.91 6.06 -28.75
N SER A 126 2.40 5.94 -30.00
CA SER A 126 1.80 6.58 -31.17
C SER A 126 0.57 5.83 -31.69
N SER A 127 0.52 4.49 -31.52
CA SER A 127 -0.61 3.71 -32.01
C SER A 127 -1.80 3.72 -31.04
N TYR A 128 -3.02 3.79 -31.58
CA TYR A 128 -4.26 3.77 -30.79
C TYR A 128 -4.37 2.49 -29.94
N TYR A 129 -4.13 1.33 -30.54
CA TYR A 129 -4.17 0.02 -29.87
C TYR A 129 -3.12 -0.10 -28.76
N GLY A 130 -1.90 0.38 -29.02
CA GLY A 130 -0.84 0.39 -28.02
C GLY A 130 -1.17 1.27 -26.82
N LYS A 131 -1.86 2.41 -27.02
CA LYS A 131 -2.32 3.27 -25.92
C LYS A 131 -3.32 2.54 -25.02
N ASP A 132 -4.32 1.90 -25.61
CA ASP A 132 -5.36 1.19 -24.86
C ASP A 132 -4.78 0.07 -24.00
N ILE A 133 -3.89 -0.76 -24.58
CA ILE A 133 -3.19 -1.81 -23.84
C ILE A 133 -2.32 -1.23 -22.72
N SER A 134 -1.54 -0.18 -23.00
CA SER A 134 -0.66 0.45 -22.02
C SER A 134 -1.47 1.04 -20.86
N GLU A 135 -2.61 1.66 -21.13
CA GLU A 135 -3.49 2.20 -20.10
C GLU A 135 -4.11 1.10 -19.25
N SER A 136 -4.61 0.02 -19.85
CA SER A 136 -5.17 -1.13 -19.16
C SER A 136 -4.14 -1.80 -18.25
N GLN A 137 -2.94 -2.07 -18.75
CA GLN A 137 -1.85 -2.63 -17.96
C GLN A 137 -1.38 -1.68 -16.85
N GLY A 138 -1.34 -0.37 -17.14
CA GLY A 138 -1.03 0.66 -16.16
C GLY A 138 -2.02 0.66 -15.00
N GLN A 139 -3.31 0.56 -15.30
CA GLN A 139 -4.37 0.46 -14.28
C GLN A 139 -4.24 -0.81 -13.44
N GLU A 140 -3.99 -1.96 -14.06
CA GLU A 140 -3.80 -3.23 -13.33
C GLU A 140 -2.60 -3.17 -12.37
N ARG A 141 -1.47 -2.62 -12.82
CA ARG A 141 -0.29 -2.44 -11.96
C ARG A 141 -0.56 -1.50 -10.80
N LEU A 142 -1.25 -0.38 -11.05
CA LEU A 142 -1.61 0.58 -10.01
C LEU A 142 -2.58 -0.04 -9.00
N ALA A 143 -3.54 -0.85 -9.45
CA ALA A 143 -4.48 -1.54 -8.57
C ALA A 143 -3.77 -2.52 -7.62
N LYS A 144 -2.83 -3.30 -8.12
CA LYS A 144 -2.02 -4.20 -7.30
C LYS A 144 -1.17 -3.44 -6.28
N LEU A 145 -0.43 -2.42 -6.74
CA LEU A 145 0.39 -1.59 -5.86
C LEU A 145 -0.44 -0.85 -4.80
N LEU A 146 -1.65 -0.43 -5.16
CA LEU A 146 -2.57 0.23 -4.24
C LEU A 146 -3.07 -0.76 -3.17
N ALA A 147 -3.41 -1.99 -3.56
CA ALA A 147 -3.79 -3.07 -2.66
C ALA A 147 -2.67 -3.39 -1.65
N ASP A 148 -1.42 -3.51 -2.11
CA ASP A 148 -0.26 -3.75 -1.25
C ASP A 148 -0.09 -2.62 -0.22
N ARG A 149 -0.27 -1.36 -0.63
CA ARG A 149 -0.18 -0.21 0.29
C ARG A 149 -1.30 -0.20 1.33
N VAL A 150 -2.52 -0.54 0.92
CA VAL A 150 -3.66 -0.64 1.85
C VAL A 150 -3.45 -1.82 2.81
N ALA A 151 -2.97 -2.98 2.33
CA ALA A 151 -2.64 -4.12 3.18
C ALA A 151 -1.58 -3.76 4.23
N ASN A 152 -0.48 -3.13 3.80
CA ASN A 152 0.57 -2.66 4.72
C ASN A 152 0.01 -1.68 5.76
N ARG A 153 -0.91 -0.79 5.36
CA ARG A 153 -1.54 0.15 6.29
C ARG A 153 -2.43 -0.57 7.31
N MET A 154 -3.14 -1.63 6.89
CA MET A 154 -3.92 -2.47 7.81
C MET A 154 -3.01 -3.19 8.81
N GLN A 155 -1.92 -3.81 8.35
CA GLN A 155 -0.95 -4.45 9.23
C GLN A 155 -0.39 -3.46 10.26
N LEU A 156 0.01 -2.27 9.84
CA LEU A 156 0.48 -1.22 10.75
C LEU A 156 -0.58 -0.77 11.76
N PHE A 157 -1.85 -0.72 11.36
CA PHE A 157 -2.94 -0.36 12.24
C PHE A 157 -3.11 -1.39 13.38
N PHE A 158 -3.06 -2.68 13.07
CA PHE A 158 -3.20 -3.73 14.09
C PHE A 158 -1.95 -3.88 14.97
N ILE A 159 -0.75 -3.64 14.42
CA ILE A 159 0.50 -3.64 15.21
C ILE A 159 0.56 -2.45 16.20
N ALA A 160 -0.02 -1.32 15.85
CA ALA A 160 0.03 -0.11 16.67
C ALA A 160 -0.99 -0.08 17.82
N ARG A 161 -1.92 -1.04 17.85
CA ARG A 161 -3.01 -1.13 18.82
C ARG A 161 -2.65 -2.01 20.02
#